data_819ff142ab47634d418aeaaa2a8332de
#
_entry.id   819ff142ab47634d418aeaaa2a8332de
#
_cell.length_a   1.000
_cell.length_b   1.000
_cell.length_c   1.000
_cell.angle_alpha   90.00
_cell.angle_beta   90.00
_cell.angle_gamma   90.00
#
_symmetry.space_group_name_H-M   'P 1'
#
loop_
_entity.id
_entity.type
_entity.pdbx_description
1 polymer ?
#
loop_
_entity_poly.entity_id
_entity_poly.type
_entity_poly.pdbx_seq_one_letter_code
_entity_poly.pdbx_strand_id
1 'polypeptide(L)'
;MQILNINKTGKEKFTFFYRVFKIARTWGFIKILLFIPYEIFYGIKYNVNTLFSLNNQELDVSKERKVNSTEYFPTPYYIANKVFKLVRNKLAGSVFIDFGSGAGRILMFVTQFGPKKIIGVEFSKKLCDKAISNLNKYFNTMNNTYTDWEIKHCDALEYDFPLDSNVFFFYDPFGPKIIQQVIQKIKLSLEQNNREIIIIYISPIHRKIFSEMGFELIHSKVNKYNKGF
;
A
#
# COMPACT_ATOMS: atom_id res chain seq x y z
N MET A 1 -21.17 26.31 0.44
CA MET A 1 -20.30 26.05 -0.72
C MET A 1 -18.95 26.69 -0.45
N GLN A 2 -18.02 25.95 0.19
CA GLN A 2 -16.66 26.45 0.41
C GLN A 2 -15.83 26.12 -0.84
N ILE A 3 -15.42 27.16 -1.54
CA ILE A 3 -14.46 27.06 -2.66
C ILE A 3 -13.10 26.74 -2.05
N LEU A 4 -12.61 25.53 -2.27
CA LEU A 4 -11.27 25.11 -1.92
C LEU A 4 -10.26 25.96 -2.68
N ASN A 5 -9.59 26.85 -1.98
CA ASN A 5 -8.50 27.68 -2.49
C ASN A 5 -7.27 26.78 -2.75
N ILE A 6 -7.10 26.32 -3.99
CA ILE A 6 -6.00 25.42 -4.38
C ILE A 6 -4.77 26.29 -4.73
N ASN A 7 -4.21 26.95 -3.75
CA ASN A 7 -2.87 27.52 -3.86
C ASN A 7 -1.83 26.41 -3.62
N LYS A 8 -1.70 25.49 -4.60
CA LYS A 8 -0.62 24.52 -4.59
C LYS A 8 0.69 25.19 -4.92
N THR A 9 1.70 25.01 -4.09
CA THR A 9 3.06 25.47 -4.37
C THR A 9 3.57 24.85 -5.69
N GLY A 10 4.51 25.51 -6.37
CA GLY A 10 5.06 25.01 -7.65
C GLY A 10 5.59 23.56 -7.54
N LYS A 11 6.12 23.18 -6.37
CA LYS A 11 6.64 21.83 -6.06
C LYS A 11 5.52 20.77 -6.05
N GLU A 12 4.34 21.11 -5.52
CA GLU A 12 3.18 20.19 -5.49
C GLU A 12 2.58 19.99 -6.89
N LYS A 13 2.54 21.04 -7.72
CA LYS A 13 2.10 20.96 -9.13
C LYS A 13 3.03 20.06 -9.94
N PHE A 14 4.35 20.22 -9.80
CA PHE A 14 5.35 19.40 -10.47
C PHE A 14 5.22 17.92 -10.06
N THR A 15 5.02 17.65 -8.79
CA THR A 15 4.80 16.31 -8.26
C THR A 15 3.53 15.65 -8.85
N PHE A 16 2.45 16.41 -9.00
CA PHE A 16 1.21 15.93 -9.62
C PHE A 16 1.43 15.55 -11.10
N PHE A 17 2.05 16.40 -11.90
CA PHE A 17 2.34 16.13 -13.31
C PHE A 17 3.30 14.95 -13.50
N TYR A 18 4.33 14.84 -12.69
CA TYR A 18 5.25 13.72 -12.70
C TYR A 18 4.53 12.39 -12.44
N ARG A 19 3.58 12.37 -11.52
CA ARG A 19 2.75 11.17 -11.23
C ARG A 19 1.83 10.81 -12.36
N VAL A 20 1.12 11.79 -12.91
CA VAL A 20 0.28 11.58 -14.07
C VAL A 20 1.10 10.98 -15.22
N PHE A 21 2.31 11.48 -15.45
CA PHE A 21 3.24 10.95 -16.45
C PHE A 21 3.70 9.52 -16.11
N LYS A 22 4.09 9.24 -14.85
CA LYS A 22 4.50 7.91 -14.41
C LYS A 22 3.34 6.90 -14.52
N ILE A 23 2.13 7.28 -14.13
CA ILE A 23 0.91 6.48 -14.33
C ILE A 23 0.65 6.25 -15.83
N ALA A 24 0.76 7.29 -16.66
CA ALA A 24 0.59 7.20 -18.10
C ALA A 24 1.57 6.20 -18.73
N ARG A 25 2.84 6.29 -18.33
CA ARG A 25 3.89 5.41 -18.83
C ARG A 25 3.71 3.96 -18.38
N THR A 26 3.29 3.76 -17.13
CA THR A 26 3.14 2.42 -16.54
C THR A 26 1.83 1.73 -16.93
N TRP A 27 0.74 2.51 -17.04
CA TRP A 27 -0.62 1.98 -17.18
C TRP A 27 -1.32 2.38 -18.48
N GLY A 28 -0.75 3.31 -19.26
CA GLY A 28 -1.29 3.86 -20.50
C GLY A 28 -2.15 5.13 -20.28
N PHE A 29 -2.12 6.03 -21.25
CA PHE A 29 -2.80 7.35 -21.17
C PHE A 29 -4.31 7.25 -20.91
N ILE A 30 -5.00 6.29 -21.52
CA ILE A 30 -6.45 6.11 -21.36
C ILE A 30 -6.82 5.81 -19.90
N LYS A 31 -5.94 5.14 -19.15
CA LYS A 31 -6.21 4.82 -17.75
C LYS A 31 -6.12 6.02 -16.81
N ILE A 32 -5.45 7.09 -17.22
CA ILE A 32 -5.43 8.35 -16.44
C ILE A 32 -6.86 8.86 -16.24
N LEU A 33 -7.69 8.81 -17.28
CA LEU A 33 -9.09 9.22 -17.20
C LEU A 33 -9.90 8.41 -16.19
N LEU A 34 -9.50 7.16 -15.93
CA LEU A 34 -10.11 6.31 -14.90
C LEU A 34 -9.52 6.56 -13.52
N PHE A 35 -8.26 6.94 -13.41
CA PHE A 35 -7.58 7.13 -12.12
C PHE A 35 -7.96 8.46 -11.47
N ILE A 36 -7.99 9.55 -12.24
CA ILE A 36 -8.24 10.90 -11.70
C ILE A 36 -9.54 10.99 -10.90
N PRO A 37 -10.71 10.50 -11.38
CA PRO A 37 -11.95 10.56 -10.62
C PRO A 37 -11.85 9.83 -9.27
N TYR A 38 -11.18 8.66 -9.23
CA TYR A 38 -10.97 7.93 -7.98
C TYR A 38 -10.08 8.69 -7.00
N GLU A 39 -9.00 9.29 -7.49
CA GLU A 39 -8.09 10.08 -6.65
C GLU A 39 -8.78 11.30 -6.06
N ILE A 40 -9.59 12.00 -6.84
CA ILE A 40 -10.38 13.15 -6.39
C ILE A 40 -11.43 12.70 -5.37
N PHE A 41 -12.22 11.67 -5.72
CA PHE A 41 -13.29 11.17 -4.87
C PHE A 41 -12.78 10.74 -3.48
N TYR A 42 -11.76 9.88 -3.43
CA TYR A 42 -11.23 9.40 -2.16
C TYR A 42 -10.41 10.45 -1.42
N GLY A 43 -9.74 11.37 -2.12
CA GLY A 43 -9.07 12.51 -1.52
C GLY A 43 -10.03 13.42 -0.76
N ILE A 44 -11.21 13.70 -1.34
CA ILE A 44 -12.28 14.47 -0.70
C ILE A 44 -12.92 13.67 0.42
N LYS A 45 -13.33 12.42 0.13
CA LYS A 45 -14.04 11.53 1.07
C LYS A 45 -13.26 11.32 2.36
N TYR A 46 -11.95 11.08 2.27
CA TYR A 46 -11.13 10.80 3.45
C TYR A 46 -10.54 12.06 4.08
N ASN A 47 -10.65 13.19 3.39
CA ASN A 47 -10.10 14.48 3.84
C ASN A 47 -8.61 14.40 4.23
N VAL A 48 -7.84 13.57 3.52
CA VAL A 48 -6.40 13.35 3.76
C VAL A 48 -5.61 13.55 2.48
N ASN A 49 -4.39 14.07 2.61
CA ASN A 49 -3.48 14.19 1.48
C ASN A 49 -2.45 13.05 1.53
N THR A 50 -2.66 12.05 0.68
CA THR A 50 -1.72 10.95 0.45
C THR A 50 -1.07 11.00 -0.93
N LEU A 51 -1.35 12.07 -1.70
CA LEU A 51 -0.82 12.31 -3.04
C LEU A 51 0.51 13.07 -3.03
N PHE A 52 1.36 12.88 -2.06
CA PHE A 52 2.72 13.43 -2.12
C PHE A 52 3.70 12.31 -2.52
N SER A 53 4.78 12.67 -3.18
CA SER A 53 5.94 11.80 -3.36
C SER A 53 7.06 12.33 -2.46
N LEU A 54 7.78 11.44 -1.86
CA LEU A 54 9.06 11.72 -1.26
C LEU A 54 10.10 11.04 -2.13
N ASN A 55 11.10 11.80 -2.57
CA ASN A 55 12.27 11.23 -3.19
C ASN A 55 13.04 10.44 -2.13
N ASN A 56 13.79 9.42 -2.56
CA ASN A 56 14.65 8.64 -1.65
C ASN A 56 15.61 9.52 -0.82
N GLN A 57 15.95 10.72 -1.29
CA GLN A 57 16.77 11.68 -0.55
C GLN A 57 16.01 12.39 0.59
N GLU A 58 14.68 12.51 0.47
CA GLU A 58 13.80 13.14 1.47
C GLU A 58 13.33 12.15 2.54
N LEU A 59 13.54 10.83 2.31
CA LEU A 59 13.29 9.79 3.30
C LEU A 59 14.44 9.78 4.32
N ASP A 60 14.07 9.73 5.59
CA ASP A 60 14.97 9.67 6.75
C ASP A 60 15.56 8.26 6.96
N VAL A 61 16.20 7.72 5.94
CA VAL A 61 16.69 6.34 5.92
C VAL A 61 18.15 6.27 5.50
N SER A 62 18.87 5.27 6.02
CA SER A 62 20.27 5.04 5.68
C SER A 62 20.46 4.75 4.18
N LYS A 63 21.65 5.06 3.65
CA LYS A 63 21.98 4.83 2.24
C LYS A 63 21.83 3.36 1.84
N GLU A 64 22.17 2.43 2.71
CA GLU A 64 22.07 0.97 2.49
C GLU A 64 20.60 0.52 2.33
N ARG A 65 19.71 1.06 3.14
CA ARG A 65 18.25 0.78 3.03
C ARG A 65 17.64 1.42 1.79
N LYS A 66 18.13 2.59 1.35
CA LYS A 66 17.68 3.25 0.12
C LYS A 66 17.94 2.42 -1.15
N VAL A 67 19.03 1.66 -1.19
CA VAL A 67 19.35 0.78 -2.34
C VAL A 67 18.34 -0.36 -2.48
N ASN A 68 17.78 -0.84 -1.38
CA ASN A 68 16.84 -1.97 -1.35
C ASN A 68 15.36 -1.53 -1.24
N SER A 69 15.07 -0.24 -1.22
CA SER A 69 13.72 0.32 -1.19
C SER A 69 13.37 0.97 -2.52
N THR A 70 12.11 0.86 -2.91
CA THR A 70 11.57 1.62 -4.04
C THR A 70 11.19 3.04 -3.59
N GLU A 71 11.18 3.98 -4.53
CA GLU A 71 10.69 5.33 -4.31
C GLU A 71 9.24 5.28 -3.80
N TYR A 72 8.91 6.06 -2.75
CA TYR A 72 7.54 6.11 -2.26
C TYR A 72 6.56 6.53 -3.36
N PHE A 73 5.73 5.62 -3.76
CA PHE A 73 4.67 5.85 -4.74
C PHE A 73 3.35 5.25 -4.21
N PRO A 74 2.35 6.08 -3.87
CA PRO A 74 1.11 5.56 -3.31
C PRO A 74 0.30 4.76 -4.34
N THR A 75 -0.22 3.62 -3.93
CA THR A 75 -1.10 2.78 -4.75
C THR A 75 -2.31 3.59 -5.25
N PRO A 76 -2.58 3.65 -6.57
CA PRO A 76 -3.77 4.33 -7.08
C PRO A 76 -5.06 3.71 -6.54
N TYR A 77 -6.00 4.53 -6.08
CA TYR A 77 -7.29 4.05 -5.55
C TYR A 77 -8.08 3.20 -6.53
N TYR A 78 -8.01 3.52 -7.83
CA TYR A 78 -8.65 2.70 -8.88
C TYR A 78 -8.12 1.27 -8.88
N ILE A 79 -6.82 1.07 -8.74
CA ILE A 79 -6.18 -0.25 -8.70
C ILE A 79 -6.56 -0.96 -7.39
N ALA A 80 -6.43 -0.28 -6.25
CA ALA A 80 -6.82 -0.82 -4.95
C ALA A 80 -8.28 -1.28 -4.96
N ASN A 81 -9.20 -0.47 -5.49
CA ASN A 81 -10.62 -0.83 -5.59
C ASN A 81 -10.86 -2.09 -6.42
N LYS A 82 -10.16 -2.24 -7.54
CA LYS A 82 -10.28 -3.45 -8.37
C LYS A 82 -9.76 -4.69 -7.66
N VAL A 83 -8.59 -4.60 -7.06
CA VAL A 83 -7.93 -5.73 -6.41
C VAL A 83 -8.71 -6.17 -5.17
N PHE A 84 -9.09 -5.22 -4.30
CA PHE A 84 -9.80 -5.58 -3.06
C PHE A 84 -11.22 -6.11 -3.30
N LYS A 85 -11.89 -5.70 -4.37
CA LYS A 85 -13.17 -6.30 -4.77
C LYS A 85 -13.06 -7.80 -5.13
N LEU A 86 -11.92 -8.24 -5.67
CA LEU A 86 -11.70 -9.66 -6.00
C LEU A 86 -11.60 -10.54 -4.75
N VAL A 87 -11.06 -10.00 -3.67
CA VAL A 87 -10.82 -10.72 -2.41
C VAL A 87 -11.71 -10.22 -1.27
N ARG A 88 -12.76 -9.54 -1.58
CA ARG A 88 -13.66 -8.85 -0.63
C ARG A 88 -14.13 -9.75 0.51
N ASN A 89 -14.49 -10.99 0.20
CA ASN A 89 -14.95 -11.99 1.17
C ASN A 89 -13.83 -12.46 2.14
N LYS A 90 -12.58 -12.21 1.81
CA LYS A 90 -11.40 -12.52 2.66
C LYS A 90 -10.94 -11.33 3.49
N LEU A 91 -11.46 -10.13 3.20
CA LEU A 91 -11.09 -8.90 3.92
C LEU A 91 -11.93 -8.69 5.17
N ALA A 92 -13.22 -9.07 5.13
CA ALA A 92 -14.10 -8.93 6.28
C ALA A 92 -13.60 -9.76 7.46
N GLY A 93 -13.45 -9.12 8.63
CA GLY A 93 -12.94 -9.73 9.86
C GLY A 93 -11.44 -10.08 9.84
N SER A 94 -10.70 -9.74 8.77
CA SER A 94 -9.28 -10.06 8.65
C SER A 94 -8.38 -9.22 9.55
N VAL A 95 -7.17 -9.73 9.82
CA VAL A 95 -6.01 -8.94 10.23
C VAL A 95 -5.17 -8.67 8.99
N PHE A 96 -5.21 -7.41 8.54
CA PHE A 96 -4.59 -6.96 7.31
C PHE A 96 -3.25 -6.28 7.60
N ILE A 97 -2.20 -6.68 6.90
CA ILE A 97 -0.87 -6.07 7.00
C ILE A 97 -0.46 -5.46 5.67
N ASP A 98 -0.06 -4.18 5.70
CA ASP A 98 0.52 -3.45 4.58
C ASP A 98 2.03 -3.28 4.81
N PHE A 99 2.84 -4.02 4.06
CA PHE A 99 4.30 -3.90 4.10
C PHE A 99 4.77 -2.79 3.16
N GLY A 100 5.41 -1.76 3.74
CA GLY A 100 5.71 -0.51 3.06
C GLY A 100 4.48 0.39 3.00
N SER A 101 3.78 0.54 4.13
CA SER A 101 2.47 1.23 4.21
C SER A 101 2.52 2.72 3.85
N GLY A 102 3.72 3.30 3.79
CA GLY A 102 3.90 4.71 3.46
C GLY A 102 3.08 5.62 4.36
N ALA A 103 2.31 6.52 3.75
CA ALA A 103 1.41 7.44 4.47
C ALA A 103 0.04 6.84 4.87
N GLY A 104 -0.12 5.50 4.85
CA GLY A 104 -1.30 4.80 5.33
C GLY A 104 -2.50 4.79 4.37
N ARG A 105 -2.28 5.08 3.07
CA ARG A 105 -3.37 5.18 2.07
C ARG A 105 -4.19 3.89 1.96
N ILE A 106 -3.52 2.75 1.85
CA ILE A 106 -4.16 1.46 1.68
C ILE A 106 -4.85 1.01 2.97
N LEU A 107 -4.27 1.34 4.12
CA LEU A 107 -4.88 1.07 5.42
C LEU A 107 -6.24 1.77 5.55
N MET A 108 -6.34 3.05 5.20
CA MET A 108 -7.63 3.75 5.18
C MET A 108 -8.58 3.16 4.14
N PHE A 109 -8.07 2.80 2.96
CA PHE A 109 -8.90 2.31 1.88
C PHE A 109 -9.51 0.93 2.18
N VAL A 110 -8.76 0.04 2.82
CA VAL A 110 -9.22 -1.33 3.09
C VAL A 110 -10.30 -1.39 4.16
N THR A 111 -10.43 -0.38 5.03
CA THR A 111 -11.45 -0.37 6.11
C THR A 111 -12.88 -0.50 5.58
N GLN A 112 -13.16 -0.03 4.35
CA GLN A 112 -14.48 -0.18 3.73
C GLN A 112 -14.89 -1.64 3.46
N PHE A 113 -13.96 -2.58 3.58
CA PHE A 113 -14.19 -4.02 3.42
C PHE A 113 -14.28 -4.75 4.76
N GLY A 114 -14.23 -4.05 5.89
CA GLY A 114 -14.50 -4.57 7.22
C GLY A 114 -13.41 -5.45 7.85
N PRO A 115 -12.09 -5.17 7.67
CA PRO A 115 -11.08 -5.87 8.46
C PRO A 115 -11.26 -5.56 9.95
N LYS A 116 -10.98 -6.53 10.83
CA LYS A 116 -10.99 -6.29 12.28
C LYS A 116 -9.79 -5.48 12.75
N LYS A 117 -8.64 -5.66 12.10
CA LYS A 117 -7.41 -4.93 12.39
C LYS A 117 -6.63 -4.65 11.12
N ILE A 118 -6.05 -3.45 11.04
CA ILE A 118 -5.13 -3.04 9.98
C ILE A 118 -3.79 -2.63 10.59
N ILE A 119 -2.70 -3.11 10.00
CA ILE A 119 -1.34 -2.85 10.48
C ILE A 119 -0.51 -2.33 9.31
N GLY A 120 0.11 -1.17 9.49
CA GLY A 120 1.10 -0.64 8.55
C GLY A 120 2.51 -0.85 9.08
N VAL A 121 3.36 -1.50 8.29
CA VAL A 121 4.79 -1.65 8.58
C VAL A 121 5.56 -0.72 7.65
N GLU A 122 6.29 0.23 8.23
CA GLU A 122 7.00 1.26 7.48
C GLU A 122 8.32 1.61 8.18
N PHE A 123 9.40 1.70 7.42
CA PHE A 123 10.74 1.96 7.98
C PHE A 123 11.11 3.45 8.03
N SER A 124 10.43 4.33 7.29
CA SER A 124 10.62 5.78 7.36
C SER A 124 9.77 6.38 8.48
N LYS A 125 10.43 6.94 9.49
CA LYS A 125 9.76 7.65 10.60
C LYS A 125 8.84 8.75 10.10
N LYS A 126 9.28 9.51 9.11
CA LYS A 126 8.51 10.60 8.49
C LYS A 126 7.22 10.10 7.85
N LEU A 127 7.25 8.93 7.19
CA LEU A 127 6.06 8.31 6.61
C LEU A 127 5.15 7.72 7.69
N CYS A 128 5.71 7.10 8.73
CA CYS A 128 4.96 6.63 9.90
C CYS A 128 4.17 7.77 10.57
N ASP A 129 4.83 8.89 10.87
CA ASP A 129 4.18 10.05 11.49
C ASP A 129 3.05 10.60 10.59
N LYS A 130 3.27 10.61 9.28
CA LYS A 130 2.25 11.02 8.33
C LYS A 130 1.08 10.02 8.27
N ALA A 131 1.36 8.72 8.33
CA ALA A 131 0.34 7.67 8.38
C ALA A 131 -0.51 7.80 9.64
N ILE A 132 0.10 7.97 10.80
CA ILE A 132 -0.60 8.17 12.08
C ILE A 132 -1.51 9.41 12.01
N SER A 133 -0.98 10.54 11.52
CA SER A 133 -1.78 11.76 11.35
C SER A 133 -2.97 11.56 10.41
N ASN A 134 -2.76 10.86 9.28
CA ASN A 134 -3.82 10.58 8.31
C ASN A 134 -4.87 9.63 8.87
N LEU A 135 -4.48 8.56 9.56
CA LEU A 135 -5.39 7.58 10.16
C LEU A 135 -6.23 8.22 11.26
N ASN A 136 -5.62 9.00 12.17
CA ASN A 136 -6.37 9.75 13.18
C ASN A 136 -7.45 10.63 12.54
N LYS A 137 -7.07 11.41 11.52
CA LYS A 137 -8.01 12.26 10.81
C LYS A 137 -9.11 11.46 10.11
N TYR A 138 -8.74 10.36 9.45
CA TYR A 138 -9.67 9.46 8.77
C TYR A 138 -10.68 8.85 9.73
N PHE A 139 -10.22 8.23 10.83
CA PHE A 139 -11.11 7.56 11.79
C PHE A 139 -12.05 8.54 12.48
N ASN A 140 -11.57 9.75 12.82
CA ASN A 140 -12.43 10.81 13.35
C ASN A 140 -13.47 11.29 12.33
N THR A 141 -13.11 11.40 11.04
CA THR A 141 -14.04 11.87 9.99
C THR A 141 -15.09 10.80 9.64
N MET A 142 -14.70 9.53 9.61
CA MET A 142 -15.55 8.43 9.15
C MET A 142 -16.35 7.75 10.26
N ASN A 143 -16.17 8.15 11.53
CA ASN A 143 -16.77 7.50 12.72
C ASN A 143 -16.60 5.96 12.68
N ASN A 144 -15.48 5.47 12.18
CA ASN A 144 -15.20 4.05 12.12
C ASN A 144 -14.65 3.58 13.46
N THR A 145 -15.44 2.82 14.20
CA THR A 145 -15.08 2.27 15.53
C THR A 145 -14.84 0.76 15.50
N TYR A 146 -15.00 0.12 14.35
CA TYR A 146 -14.98 -1.34 14.23
C TYR A 146 -13.63 -1.92 13.84
N THR A 147 -12.71 -1.08 13.34
CA THR A 147 -11.40 -1.51 12.85
C THR A 147 -10.31 -0.96 13.76
N ASP A 148 -9.56 -1.83 14.41
CA ASP A 148 -8.33 -1.44 15.10
C ASP A 148 -7.23 -1.11 14.11
N TRP A 149 -6.35 -0.17 14.44
CA TRP A 149 -5.24 0.16 13.57
C TRP A 149 -3.94 0.40 14.31
N GLU A 150 -2.84 0.10 13.64
CA GLU A 150 -1.50 0.24 14.18
C GLU A 150 -0.49 0.59 13.09
N ILE A 151 0.46 1.48 13.39
CA ILE A 151 1.62 1.78 12.54
C ILE A 151 2.88 1.35 13.28
N LYS A 152 3.65 0.45 12.67
CA LYS A 152 4.94 -0.02 13.16
C LYS A 152 6.07 0.66 12.40
N HIS A 153 6.83 1.47 13.12
CA HIS A 153 8.08 2.04 12.62
C HIS A 153 9.21 1.04 12.81
N CYS A 154 9.41 0.16 11.84
CA CYS A 154 10.46 -0.85 11.86
C CYS A 154 10.78 -1.38 10.46
N ASP A 155 11.87 -2.12 10.34
CA ASP A 155 12.16 -2.90 9.14
C ASP A 155 11.16 -4.08 9.04
N ALA A 156 10.70 -4.37 7.82
CA ALA A 156 9.79 -5.49 7.58
C ALA A 156 10.37 -6.84 8.03
N LEU A 157 11.68 -6.98 8.02
CA LEU A 157 12.39 -8.17 8.48
C LEU A 157 12.40 -8.30 10.00
N GLU A 158 12.35 -7.18 10.71
CA GLU A 158 12.37 -7.14 12.18
C GLU A 158 10.96 -7.24 12.78
N TYR A 159 9.93 -7.03 11.96
CA TYR A 159 8.55 -7.03 12.46
C TYR A 159 8.00 -8.44 12.68
N ASP A 160 7.64 -8.73 13.93
CA ASP A 160 6.90 -9.94 14.32
C ASP A 160 5.40 -9.63 14.32
N PHE A 161 4.73 -10.08 13.29
CA PHE A 161 3.30 -9.83 13.11
C PHE A 161 2.44 -10.83 13.90
N PRO A 162 1.20 -10.46 14.27
CA PRO A 162 0.27 -11.35 14.97
C PRO A 162 0.05 -12.66 14.21
N LEU A 163 0.04 -13.78 14.91
CA LEU A 163 -0.12 -15.12 14.32
C LEU A 163 -1.50 -15.34 13.67
N ASP A 164 -2.48 -14.48 13.95
CA ASP A 164 -3.79 -14.49 13.30
C ASP A 164 -3.86 -13.58 12.05
N SER A 165 -2.73 -12.98 11.64
CA SER A 165 -2.65 -12.18 10.41
C SER A 165 -2.90 -13.03 9.19
N ASN A 166 -3.89 -12.68 8.38
CA ASN A 166 -4.33 -13.52 7.28
C ASN A 166 -4.43 -12.81 5.92
N VAL A 167 -4.25 -11.49 5.87
CA VAL A 167 -4.14 -10.77 4.59
C VAL A 167 -2.87 -9.91 4.60
N PHE A 168 -2.02 -10.14 3.61
CA PHE A 168 -0.74 -9.44 3.45
C PHE A 168 -0.72 -8.68 2.13
N PHE A 169 -0.40 -7.39 2.19
CA PHE A 169 -0.39 -6.51 1.04
C PHE A 169 1.01 -6.00 0.73
N PHE A 170 1.37 -5.99 -0.56
CA PHE A 170 2.62 -5.48 -1.09
C PHE A 170 2.35 -4.64 -2.35
N TYR A 171 2.91 -3.46 -2.41
CA TYR A 171 3.02 -2.69 -3.66
C TYR A 171 4.48 -2.48 -4.01
N ASP A 172 5.14 -3.57 -4.43
CA ASP A 172 6.56 -3.62 -4.80
C ASP A 172 7.49 -2.81 -3.85
N PRO A 173 7.40 -3.05 -2.52
CA PRO A 173 8.06 -2.19 -1.55
C PRO A 173 9.56 -2.50 -1.40
N PHE A 174 10.01 -3.69 -1.82
CA PHE A 174 11.33 -4.23 -1.51
C PHE A 174 11.97 -4.94 -2.69
N GLY A 175 13.31 -5.04 -2.66
CA GLY A 175 14.06 -5.92 -3.54
C GLY A 175 13.81 -7.41 -3.24
N PRO A 176 14.26 -8.31 -4.17
CA PRO A 176 13.90 -9.74 -4.15
C PRO A 176 14.34 -10.45 -2.86
N LYS A 177 15.51 -10.10 -2.32
CA LYS A 177 16.06 -10.72 -1.10
C LYS A 177 15.18 -10.45 0.12
N ILE A 178 14.69 -9.21 0.27
CA ILE A 178 13.82 -8.82 1.40
C ILE A 178 12.45 -9.46 1.24
N ILE A 179 11.86 -9.44 0.04
CA ILE A 179 10.60 -10.12 -0.24
C ILE A 179 10.67 -11.60 0.13
N GLN A 180 11.73 -12.31 -0.29
CA GLN A 180 11.92 -13.72 0.01
C GLN A 180 11.94 -13.98 1.53
N GLN A 181 12.66 -13.16 2.30
CA GLN A 181 12.72 -13.31 3.75
C GLN A 181 11.39 -13.01 4.45
N VAL A 182 10.66 -11.97 4.00
CA VAL A 182 9.31 -11.66 4.54
C VAL A 182 8.34 -12.82 4.24
N ILE A 183 8.36 -13.37 3.02
CA ILE A 183 7.53 -14.52 2.68
C ILE A 183 7.90 -15.76 3.49
N GLN A 184 9.18 -15.98 3.77
CA GLN A 184 9.62 -17.07 4.67
C GLN A 184 9.05 -16.89 6.08
N LYS A 185 9.06 -15.67 6.64
CA LYS A 185 8.41 -15.39 7.95
C LYS A 185 6.92 -15.70 7.90
N ILE A 186 6.22 -15.34 6.81
CA ILE A 186 4.80 -15.66 6.65
C ILE A 186 4.60 -17.19 6.64
N LYS A 187 5.42 -17.94 5.93
CA LYS A 187 5.35 -19.42 5.94
C LYS A 187 5.57 -20.02 7.32
N LEU A 188 6.60 -19.59 8.03
CA LEU A 188 6.89 -20.04 9.39
C LEU A 188 5.72 -19.74 10.36
N SER A 189 5.02 -18.63 10.14
CA SER A 189 3.84 -18.32 10.95
C SER A 189 2.66 -19.27 10.69
N LEU A 190 2.60 -19.91 9.52
CA LEU A 190 1.58 -20.95 9.24
C LEU A 190 1.89 -22.26 9.93
N GLU A 191 3.16 -22.57 10.17
CA GLU A 191 3.56 -23.74 10.97
C GLU A 191 3.16 -23.59 12.45
N GLN A 192 3.18 -22.34 12.97
CA GLN A 192 2.79 -22.03 14.34
C GLN A 192 1.26 -21.92 14.50
N ASN A 193 0.58 -21.38 13.50
CA ASN A 193 -0.88 -21.23 13.47
C ASN A 193 -1.39 -21.46 12.05
N ASN A 194 -1.84 -22.69 11.79
CA ASN A 194 -2.37 -23.08 10.48
C ASN A 194 -3.67 -22.33 10.17
N ARG A 195 -3.66 -21.56 9.11
CA ARG A 195 -4.78 -20.73 8.65
C ARG A 195 -4.71 -20.45 7.16
N GLU A 196 -5.85 -20.11 6.58
CA GLU A 196 -5.88 -19.58 5.23
C GLU A 196 -5.32 -18.14 5.21
N ILE A 197 -4.42 -17.85 4.28
CA ILE A 197 -3.90 -16.52 4.06
C ILE A 197 -4.08 -16.09 2.61
N ILE A 198 -4.17 -14.77 2.41
CA ILE A 198 -4.17 -14.14 1.08
C ILE A 198 -3.00 -13.16 1.01
N ILE A 199 -2.22 -13.28 -0.05
CA ILE A 199 -1.18 -12.32 -0.39
C ILE A 199 -1.64 -11.52 -1.60
N ILE A 200 -1.67 -10.20 -1.44
CA ILE A 200 -2.00 -9.24 -2.50
C ILE A 200 -0.71 -8.53 -2.90
N TYR A 201 -0.22 -8.79 -4.11
CA TYR A 201 0.99 -8.17 -4.62
C TYR A 201 0.68 -7.34 -5.87
N ILE A 202 0.77 -6.03 -5.75
CA ILE A 202 0.57 -5.09 -6.88
C ILE A 202 1.93 -4.76 -7.48
N SER A 203 2.00 -4.68 -8.82
CA SER A 203 3.24 -4.51 -9.59
C SER A 203 4.27 -5.60 -9.28
N PRO A 204 3.93 -6.89 -9.45
CA PRO A 204 4.64 -8.02 -8.88
C PRO A 204 5.90 -8.36 -9.70
N ILE A 205 6.95 -7.54 -9.57
CA ILE A 205 8.24 -7.73 -10.27
C ILE A 205 8.87 -9.07 -9.84
N HIS A 206 8.76 -9.41 -8.57
CA HIS A 206 9.36 -10.61 -7.99
C HIS A 206 8.38 -11.78 -7.80
N ARG A 207 7.33 -11.87 -8.64
CA ARG A 207 6.25 -12.87 -8.51
C ARG A 207 6.72 -14.33 -8.46
N LYS A 208 7.84 -14.66 -9.11
CA LYS A 208 8.39 -16.02 -9.13
C LYS A 208 8.74 -16.56 -7.74
N ILE A 209 9.19 -15.67 -6.84
CA ILE A 209 9.52 -16.04 -5.46
C ILE A 209 8.34 -16.69 -4.76
N PHE A 210 7.13 -16.17 -4.98
CA PHE A 210 5.93 -16.70 -4.33
C PHE A 210 5.60 -18.13 -4.80
N SER A 211 5.67 -18.40 -6.10
CA SER A 211 5.45 -19.76 -6.64
C SER A 211 6.54 -20.73 -6.22
N GLU A 212 7.81 -20.30 -6.22
CA GLU A 212 8.94 -21.11 -5.76
C GLU A 212 8.83 -21.46 -4.26
N MET A 213 8.18 -20.61 -3.48
CA MET A 213 7.90 -20.84 -2.06
C MET A 213 6.57 -21.56 -1.79
N GLY A 214 5.87 -22.05 -2.82
CA GLY A 214 4.68 -22.89 -2.71
C GLY A 214 3.36 -22.14 -2.58
N PHE A 215 3.32 -20.84 -2.91
CA PHE A 215 2.05 -20.10 -2.97
C PHE A 215 1.37 -20.30 -4.33
N GLU A 216 0.07 -20.58 -4.28
CA GLU A 216 -0.76 -20.74 -5.48
C GLU A 216 -1.24 -19.38 -5.99
N LEU A 217 -1.18 -19.18 -7.31
CA LEU A 217 -1.70 -17.99 -7.97
C LEU A 217 -3.20 -18.13 -8.25
N ILE A 218 -4.05 -17.49 -7.46
CA ILE A 218 -5.51 -17.52 -7.62
C ILE A 218 -6.04 -16.50 -8.63
N HIS A 219 -5.34 -15.40 -8.84
CA HIS A 219 -5.72 -14.37 -9.82
C HIS A 219 -4.51 -13.58 -10.29
N SER A 220 -4.44 -13.33 -11.60
CA SER A 220 -3.42 -12.46 -12.20
C SER A 220 -4.04 -11.59 -13.28
N LYS A 221 -3.71 -10.29 -13.25
CA LYS A 221 -4.03 -9.38 -14.34
C LYS A 221 -2.74 -8.75 -14.89
N VAL A 222 -2.27 -9.29 -15.99
CA VAL A 222 -1.10 -8.73 -16.69
C VAL A 222 -1.52 -7.48 -17.47
N ASN A 223 -0.80 -6.39 -17.30
CA ASN A 223 -0.98 -5.21 -18.12
C ASN A 223 -0.13 -5.35 -19.39
N LYS A 224 -0.72 -5.14 -20.58
CA LYS A 224 -0.01 -5.23 -21.87
C LYS A 224 1.22 -4.31 -21.99
N TYR A 225 1.31 -3.31 -21.12
CA TYR A 225 2.40 -2.32 -21.09
C TYR A 225 3.61 -2.72 -20.21
N ASN A 226 3.53 -3.80 -19.44
CA ASN A 226 4.65 -4.36 -18.67
C ASN A 226 5.47 -5.37 -19.48
N LYS A 227 5.69 -5.11 -20.77
CA LYS A 227 6.76 -5.78 -21.52
C LYS A 227 8.05 -5.06 -21.17
N GLY A 228 8.74 -5.50 -20.13
CA GLY A 228 10.10 -5.06 -19.87
C GLY A 228 10.42 -4.55 -18.47
N PHE A 229 9.73 -5.02 -17.45
CA PHE A 229 10.20 -4.97 -16.07
C PHE A 229 9.87 -6.29 -15.38
#